data_ad8dba8be72d7cd1739ecf89147bb9f4
#
_entry.id   ad8dba8be72d7cd1739ecf89147bb9f4
#
_cell.length_a   1.000
_cell.length_b   1.000
_cell.length_c   1.000
_cell.angle_alpha   90.00
_cell.angle_beta   90.00
_cell.angle_gamma   90.00
#
_symmetry.space_group_name_H-M   'P 1'
#
loop_
_entity.id
_entity.type
_entity.pdbx_description
1 polymer ?
#
loop_
_entity_poly.entity_id
_entity_poly.type
_entity_poly.pdbx_seq_one_letter_code
_entity_poly.pdbx_strand_id
1 'polypeptide(L)'
;KFIFSIVTFRTPLKAYGQGNIPKGGAVICSNHAHNSDPFYIVYSFQRQDKIWIMAKEEIRHYPVVGKLLDWLGFVIWVKRGKSDVGAVKSALKALKGQEKLLIFPEGTRHAEIGEGKTGAAMMAIRTGVPILPVYIDPERKAFRRTRVYIGEPYLPFPEKRRANAEDYEVVTEEI
;
A
#
# COMPACT_ATOMS: atom_id res chain seq x y z
N LYS A 1 2.49 -1.05 19.26
CA LYS A 1 2.60 0.34 19.77
C LYS A 1 4.03 0.74 20.12
N PHE A 2 4.81 -0.11 20.81
CA PHE A 2 6.15 0.25 21.31
C PHE A 2 7.14 0.58 20.18
N ILE A 3 7.19 -0.24 19.13
CA ILE A 3 8.07 -0.01 17.97
C ILE A 3 7.67 1.25 17.21
N PHE A 4 6.38 1.49 17.05
CA PHE A 4 5.84 2.73 16.46
C PHE A 4 6.20 3.96 17.30
N SER A 5 6.18 3.85 18.62
CA SER A 5 6.55 4.93 19.52
C SER A 5 8.01 5.36 19.33
N ILE A 6 8.92 4.42 19.09
CA ILE A 6 10.35 4.72 18.85
C ILE A 6 10.56 5.43 17.51
N VAL A 7 9.89 4.97 16.45
CA VAL A 7 9.98 5.58 15.11
C VAL A 7 9.35 6.97 15.10
N THR A 8 8.19 7.15 15.72
CA THR A 8 7.45 8.43 15.77
C THR A 8 8.01 9.42 16.78
N PHE A 9 8.75 8.99 17.80
CA PHE A 9 9.41 9.89 18.73
C PHE A 9 10.50 10.70 18.02
N ARG A 10 11.23 10.07 17.11
CA ARG A 10 12.30 10.76 16.37
C ARG A 10 11.80 11.61 15.20
N THR A 11 10.67 11.23 14.62
CA THR A 11 10.02 11.94 13.50
C THR A 11 8.50 11.89 13.69
N PRO A 12 7.91 12.86 14.40
CA PRO A 12 6.47 12.87 14.67
C PRO A 12 5.68 12.92 13.35
N LEU A 13 4.53 12.28 13.33
CA LEU A 13 3.65 12.20 12.16
C LEU A 13 2.60 13.31 12.18
N LYS A 14 2.28 13.87 11.02
CA LYS A 14 1.09 14.66 10.78
C LYS A 14 0.36 14.12 9.54
N ALA A 15 -0.83 13.59 9.72
CA ALA A 15 -1.68 13.11 8.65
C ALA A 15 -2.74 14.15 8.28
N TYR A 16 -3.02 14.26 6.98
CA TYR A 16 -4.04 15.12 6.39
C TYR A 16 -4.97 14.27 5.53
N GLY A 17 -6.23 14.66 5.42
CA GLY A 17 -7.21 13.96 4.59
C GLY A 17 -7.71 12.63 5.17
N GLN A 18 -7.59 12.40 6.48
CA GLN A 18 -8.06 11.17 7.12
C GLN A 18 -9.58 10.92 6.93
N GLY A 19 -10.36 11.98 6.67
CA GLY A 19 -11.79 11.86 6.32
C GLY A 19 -12.05 11.17 4.98
N ASN A 20 -11.05 11.10 4.11
CA ASN A 20 -11.13 10.45 2.81
C ASN A 20 -10.96 8.92 2.89
N ILE A 21 -10.58 8.38 4.04
CA ILE A 21 -10.38 6.93 4.20
C ILE A 21 -11.73 6.22 4.05
N PRO A 22 -11.90 5.38 3.01
CA PRO A 22 -13.16 4.69 2.80
C PRO A 22 -13.41 3.64 3.89
N LYS A 23 -14.68 3.44 4.22
CA LYS A 23 -15.10 2.30 5.04
C LYS A 23 -14.94 1.01 4.20
N GLY A 24 -14.29 0.00 4.76
CA GLY A 24 -14.09 -1.28 4.07
C GLY A 24 -12.82 -1.35 3.23
N GLY A 25 -12.84 -2.17 2.18
CA GLY A 25 -11.68 -2.45 1.33
C GLY A 25 -11.24 -1.26 0.49
N ALA A 26 -9.93 -1.13 0.30
CA ALA A 26 -9.33 -0.15 -0.61
C ALA A 26 -7.93 -0.59 -1.03
N VAL A 27 -7.52 -0.23 -2.23
CA VAL A 27 -6.12 -0.31 -2.66
C VAL A 27 -5.46 1.04 -2.38
N ILE A 28 -4.55 1.05 -1.41
CA ILE A 28 -3.77 2.24 -1.06
C ILE A 28 -2.54 2.29 -1.97
N CYS A 29 -2.45 3.31 -2.79
CA CYS A 29 -1.30 3.57 -3.67
C CYS A 29 -0.49 4.73 -3.12
N SER A 30 0.80 4.51 -2.85
CA SER A 30 1.67 5.55 -2.30
C SER A 30 3.03 5.57 -2.97
N ASN A 31 3.65 6.75 -3.02
CA ASN A 31 5.08 6.87 -3.31
C ASN A 31 5.93 6.20 -2.23
N HIS A 32 7.18 5.83 -2.58
CA HIS A 32 8.07 5.09 -1.68
C HIS A 32 9.51 5.62 -1.74
N ALA A 33 9.91 6.37 -0.73
CA ALA A 33 11.24 6.94 -0.61
C ALA A 33 12.11 6.26 0.45
N HIS A 34 11.49 5.75 1.54
CA HIS A 34 12.21 5.21 2.69
C HIS A 34 11.59 3.91 3.19
N ASN A 35 12.41 2.99 3.71
CA ASN A 35 11.97 1.70 4.26
C ASN A 35 10.95 1.84 5.41
N SER A 36 10.86 3.02 6.03
CA SER A 36 9.89 3.31 7.10
C SER A 36 8.54 3.82 6.61
N ASP A 37 8.36 4.08 5.30
CA ASP A 37 7.11 4.61 4.74
C ASP A 37 5.87 3.78 5.09
N PRO A 38 5.91 2.44 4.94
CA PRO A 38 4.75 1.62 5.26
C PRO A 38 4.25 1.86 6.69
N PHE A 39 5.16 2.05 7.64
CA PHE A 39 4.80 2.28 9.04
C PHE A 39 4.10 3.63 9.24
N TYR A 40 4.60 4.71 8.62
CA TYR A 40 3.97 6.03 8.71
C TYR A 40 2.59 6.05 8.05
N ILE A 41 2.45 5.38 6.90
CA ILE A 41 1.18 5.28 6.19
C ILE A 41 0.18 4.51 7.05
N VAL A 42 0.52 3.30 7.51
CA VAL A 42 -0.36 2.50 8.37
C VAL A 42 -0.76 3.25 9.64
N TYR A 43 0.18 3.98 10.25
CA TYR A 43 -0.11 4.78 11.45
C TYR A 43 -1.02 5.98 11.20
N SER A 44 -1.11 6.45 9.95
CA SER A 44 -2.02 7.54 9.53
C SER A 44 -3.48 7.10 9.46
N PHE A 45 -3.75 5.80 9.43
CA PHE A 45 -5.09 5.22 9.36
C PHE A 45 -5.68 4.97 10.75
N GLN A 46 -6.98 4.69 10.80
CA GLN A 46 -7.66 4.38 12.05
C GLN A 46 -7.25 3.00 12.58
N ARG A 47 -7.36 2.80 13.89
CA ARG A 47 -6.93 1.53 14.54
C ARG A 47 -7.72 0.30 14.10
N GLN A 48 -8.94 0.48 13.63
CA GLN A 48 -9.81 -0.57 13.11
C GLN A 48 -9.48 -0.96 11.67
N ASP A 49 -8.74 -0.13 10.95
CA ASP A 49 -8.35 -0.46 9.59
C ASP A 49 -7.30 -1.55 9.59
N LYS A 50 -7.64 -2.69 9.00
CA LYS A 50 -6.69 -3.76 8.77
C LYS A 50 -6.05 -3.56 7.41
N ILE A 51 -4.75 -3.32 7.40
CA ILE A 51 -3.98 -2.98 6.21
C ILE A 51 -2.93 -4.05 5.95
N TRP A 52 -3.05 -4.71 4.81
CA TRP A 52 -2.04 -5.62 4.30
C TRP A 52 -0.99 -4.84 3.52
N ILE A 53 0.26 -5.20 3.67
CA ILE A 53 1.38 -4.56 2.98
C ILE A 53 1.97 -5.57 2.01
N MET A 54 2.05 -5.23 0.72
CA MET A 54 2.81 -6.04 -0.23
C MET A 54 4.29 -5.71 -0.11
N ALA A 55 5.11 -6.69 0.21
CA ALA A 55 6.54 -6.53 0.39
C ALA A 55 7.31 -7.63 -0.34
N LYS A 56 8.54 -7.32 -0.76
CA LYS A 56 9.44 -8.27 -1.41
C LYS A 56 9.83 -9.40 -0.45
N GLU A 57 9.82 -10.64 -0.95
CA GLU A 57 10.22 -11.81 -0.15
C GLU A 57 11.64 -11.72 0.37
N GLU A 58 12.56 -11.05 -0.34
CA GLU A 58 13.95 -10.88 0.09
C GLU A 58 14.05 -10.16 1.44
N ILE A 59 13.09 -9.27 1.76
CA ILE A 59 13.05 -8.57 3.06
C ILE A 59 12.81 -9.54 4.21
N ARG A 60 12.13 -10.66 3.95
CA ARG A 60 11.85 -11.70 4.94
C ARG A 60 13.12 -12.33 5.50
N HIS A 61 14.19 -12.36 4.71
CA HIS A 61 15.48 -12.93 5.11
C HIS A 61 16.31 -12.01 6.02
N TYR A 62 15.93 -10.76 6.21
CA TYR A 62 16.58 -9.92 7.21
C TYR A 62 16.24 -10.39 8.63
N PRO A 63 17.24 -10.75 9.46
CA PRO A 63 17.03 -11.55 10.68
C PRO A 63 16.12 -10.89 11.73
N VAL A 64 16.07 -9.58 11.79
CA VAL A 64 15.22 -8.83 12.72
C VAL A 64 13.93 -8.36 12.06
N VAL A 65 14.05 -7.73 10.90
CA VAL A 65 12.92 -7.12 10.19
C VAL A 65 11.96 -8.18 9.66
N GLY A 66 12.48 -9.24 9.03
CA GLY A 66 11.65 -10.32 8.48
C GLY A 66 10.84 -11.02 9.57
N LYS A 67 11.48 -11.41 10.67
CA LYS A 67 10.80 -12.03 11.81
C LYS A 67 9.74 -11.13 12.44
N LEU A 68 10.02 -9.83 12.54
CA LEU A 68 9.08 -8.85 13.05
C LEU A 68 7.86 -8.72 12.14
N LEU A 69 8.07 -8.63 10.83
CA LEU A 69 7.00 -8.51 9.85
C LEU A 69 6.15 -9.79 9.77
N ASP A 70 6.78 -10.97 9.85
CA ASP A 70 6.06 -12.26 9.95
C ASP A 70 5.23 -12.34 11.24
N TRP A 71 5.76 -11.87 12.36
CA TRP A 71 5.04 -11.84 13.64
C TRP A 71 3.86 -10.87 13.62
N LEU A 72 3.99 -9.75 12.93
CA LEU A 72 2.89 -8.79 12.75
C LEU A 72 1.74 -9.36 11.91
N GLY A 73 1.99 -10.30 11.01
CA GLY A 73 0.96 -11.11 10.34
C GLY A 73 0.14 -10.41 9.26
N PHE A 74 0.54 -9.21 8.80
CA PHE A 74 -0.17 -8.45 7.74
C PHE A 74 0.72 -8.08 6.55
N VAL A 75 1.68 -8.94 6.26
CA VAL A 75 2.52 -8.79 5.07
C VAL A 75 2.21 -9.90 4.08
N ILE A 76 2.00 -9.50 2.85
CA ILE A 76 1.91 -10.39 1.69
C ILE A 76 3.27 -10.36 1.00
N TRP A 77 4.01 -11.45 1.13
CA TRP A 77 5.33 -11.59 0.51
C TRP A 77 5.18 -11.84 -0.98
N VAL A 78 5.95 -11.12 -1.80
CA VAL A 78 5.91 -11.19 -3.26
C VAL A 78 7.27 -11.63 -3.79
N LYS A 79 7.28 -12.70 -4.57
CA LYS A 79 8.46 -13.16 -5.33
C LYS A 79 8.61 -12.34 -6.60
N ARG A 80 9.82 -11.80 -6.82
CA ARG A 80 10.14 -11.07 -8.05
C ARG A 80 10.46 -11.99 -9.23
N GLY A 81 10.26 -11.46 -10.45
CA GLY A 81 10.67 -12.12 -11.68
C GLY A 81 9.73 -13.24 -12.14
N LYS A 82 8.63 -13.49 -11.45
CA LYS A 82 7.55 -14.40 -11.87
C LYS A 82 6.22 -13.89 -11.34
N SER A 83 5.15 -14.10 -12.10
CA SER A 83 3.80 -13.83 -11.61
C SER A 83 3.54 -14.62 -10.32
N ASP A 84 3.57 -13.96 -9.17
CA ASP A 84 3.29 -14.62 -7.89
C ASP A 84 1.78 -14.74 -7.68
N VAL A 85 1.23 -15.80 -8.25
CA VAL A 85 -0.21 -16.11 -8.15
C VAL A 85 -0.68 -16.24 -6.70
N GLY A 86 0.20 -16.72 -5.79
CA GLY A 86 -0.10 -16.85 -4.37
C GLY A 86 -0.30 -15.49 -3.70
N ALA A 87 0.63 -14.56 -3.94
CA ALA A 87 0.54 -13.19 -3.44
C ALA A 87 -0.71 -12.48 -3.98
N VAL A 88 -0.97 -12.59 -5.29
CA VAL A 88 -2.18 -12.01 -5.92
C VAL A 88 -3.45 -12.58 -5.31
N LYS A 89 -3.57 -13.90 -5.13
CA LYS A 89 -4.73 -14.51 -4.47
C LYS A 89 -4.93 -14.01 -3.04
N SER A 90 -3.85 -13.87 -2.27
CA SER A 90 -3.91 -13.36 -0.90
C SER A 90 -4.39 -11.91 -0.85
N ALA A 91 -3.87 -11.06 -1.75
CA ALA A 91 -4.29 -9.67 -1.89
C ALA A 91 -5.77 -9.53 -2.25
N LEU A 92 -6.23 -10.29 -3.28
CA LEU A 92 -7.64 -10.30 -3.68
C LEU A 92 -8.55 -10.81 -2.54
N LYS A 93 -8.09 -11.79 -1.76
CA LYS A 93 -8.84 -12.30 -0.59
C LYS A 93 -8.98 -11.22 0.48
N ALA A 94 -7.93 -10.49 0.80
CA ALA A 94 -7.95 -9.39 1.76
C ALA A 94 -8.95 -8.29 1.32
N LEU A 95 -8.85 -7.84 0.08
CA LEU A 95 -9.74 -6.81 -0.47
C LEU A 95 -11.21 -7.24 -0.48
N LYS A 96 -11.50 -8.48 -0.89
CA LYS A 96 -12.86 -9.06 -0.81
C LYS A 96 -13.37 -9.18 0.63
N GLY A 97 -12.47 -9.37 1.60
CA GLY A 97 -12.76 -9.35 3.03
C GLY A 97 -12.93 -7.95 3.61
N GLN A 98 -13.06 -6.93 2.75
CA GLN A 98 -13.19 -5.52 3.15
C GLN A 98 -11.99 -4.98 3.94
N GLU A 99 -10.81 -5.57 3.74
CA GLU A 99 -9.54 -5.12 4.30
C GLU A 99 -8.80 -4.26 3.28
N LYS A 100 -7.88 -3.43 3.73
CA LYS A 100 -7.10 -2.53 2.86
C LYS A 100 -5.79 -3.17 2.43
N LEU A 101 -5.29 -2.78 1.26
CA LEU A 101 -4.04 -3.27 0.70
C LEU A 101 -3.14 -2.09 0.35
N LEU A 102 -1.97 -2.01 0.97
CA LEU A 102 -0.95 -1.01 0.65
C LEU A 102 0.00 -1.55 -0.42
N ILE A 103 0.08 -0.82 -1.51
CA ILE A 103 0.99 -1.08 -2.63
C ILE A 103 1.80 0.17 -2.89
N PHE A 104 3.08 -0.01 -3.23
CA PHE A 104 3.95 1.03 -3.75
C PHE A 104 4.09 0.81 -5.26
N PRO A 105 3.34 1.55 -6.11
CA PRO A 105 3.26 1.28 -7.55
C PRO A 105 4.59 1.40 -8.29
N GLU A 106 5.50 2.21 -7.78
CA GLU A 106 6.85 2.40 -8.35
C GLU A 106 7.77 1.17 -8.15
N GLY A 107 7.30 0.16 -7.46
CA GLY A 107 7.88 -1.19 -7.28
C GLY A 107 9.24 -1.22 -6.60
N THR A 108 10.16 -0.39 -6.96
CA THR A 108 11.46 -0.10 -6.33
C THR A 108 12.02 1.20 -6.85
N ARG A 109 12.93 1.78 -6.06
CA ARG A 109 13.64 3.05 -6.35
C ARG A 109 14.36 3.07 -7.72
N HIS A 110 14.41 1.95 -8.48
CA HIS A 110 15.16 1.80 -9.72
C HIS A 110 14.58 0.77 -10.71
N ALA A 111 13.35 0.31 -10.64
CA ALA A 111 12.87 -0.75 -11.53
C ALA A 111 11.51 -0.44 -12.16
N GLU A 112 11.50 -0.61 -13.46
CA GLU A 112 10.37 -0.83 -14.39
C GLU A 112 9.00 -0.32 -13.89
N ILE A 113 8.74 0.92 -14.29
CA ILE A 113 7.52 1.69 -14.09
C ILE A 113 6.40 0.97 -14.88
N GLY A 114 5.69 0.06 -14.27
CA GLY A 114 4.57 -0.58 -14.98
C GLY A 114 3.90 -1.70 -14.19
N GLU A 115 4.65 -2.70 -13.77
CA GLU A 115 4.04 -3.89 -13.16
C GLU A 115 3.30 -3.60 -11.85
N GLY A 116 3.81 -2.71 -11.00
CA GLY A 116 3.17 -2.35 -9.73
C GLY A 116 1.90 -1.56 -9.89
N LYS A 117 1.89 -0.61 -10.82
CA LYS A 117 0.72 0.20 -11.15
C LYS A 117 -0.39 -0.65 -11.76
N THR A 118 -0.07 -1.45 -12.77
CA THR A 118 -1.01 -2.39 -13.40
C THR A 118 -1.56 -3.39 -12.39
N GLY A 119 -0.73 -3.85 -11.45
CA GLY A 119 -1.15 -4.72 -10.35
C GLY A 119 -2.18 -4.07 -9.44
N ALA A 120 -1.97 -2.81 -9.06
CA ALA A 120 -2.91 -2.04 -8.24
C ALA A 120 -4.25 -1.83 -8.96
N ALA A 121 -4.21 -1.38 -10.22
CA ALA A 121 -5.39 -1.23 -11.07
C ALA A 121 -6.19 -2.54 -11.19
N MET A 122 -5.50 -3.64 -11.50
CA MET A 122 -6.11 -4.97 -11.62
C MET A 122 -6.80 -5.41 -10.32
N MET A 123 -6.17 -5.19 -9.17
CA MET A 123 -6.74 -5.58 -7.88
C MET A 123 -7.97 -4.76 -7.54
N ALA A 124 -7.94 -3.44 -7.75
CA ALA A 124 -9.07 -2.55 -7.51
C ALA A 124 -10.27 -2.93 -8.39
N ILE A 125 -10.08 -3.05 -9.69
CA ILE A 125 -11.15 -3.38 -10.63
C ILE A 125 -11.76 -4.78 -10.34
N ARG A 126 -10.91 -5.80 -10.13
CA ARG A 126 -11.40 -7.17 -9.86
C ARG A 126 -12.15 -7.33 -8.56
N THR A 127 -11.91 -6.47 -7.60
CA THR A 127 -12.56 -6.55 -6.28
C THR A 127 -13.65 -5.50 -6.11
N GLY A 128 -13.74 -4.52 -7.02
CA GLY A 128 -14.71 -3.43 -6.94
C GLY A 128 -14.47 -2.51 -5.75
N VAL A 129 -13.21 -2.38 -5.31
CA VAL A 129 -12.84 -1.46 -4.23
C VAL A 129 -12.18 -0.20 -4.78
N PRO A 130 -12.28 0.93 -4.10
CA PRO A 130 -11.64 2.17 -4.54
C PRO A 130 -10.11 2.09 -4.44
N ILE A 131 -9.45 2.89 -5.27
CA ILE A 131 -8.05 3.26 -5.13
C ILE A 131 -7.99 4.50 -4.25
N LEU A 132 -7.11 4.47 -3.26
CA LEU A 132 -6.86 5.56 -2.32
C LEU A 132 -5.44 6.07 -2.52
N PRO A 133 -5.25 7.22 -3.17
CA PRO A 133 -3.94 7.81 -3.33
C PRO A 133 -3.43 8.35 -2.00
N VAL A 134 -2.18 8.05 -1.69
CA VAL A 134 -1.50 8.54 -0.49
C VAL A 134 -0.13 9.06 -0.87
N TYR A 135 0.18 10.25 -0.43
CA TYR A 135 1.50 10.84 -0.61
C TYR A 135 2.20 10.99 0.73
N ILE A 136 3.41 10.48 0.83
CA ILE A 136 4.28 10.68 1.98
C ILE A 136 5.46 11.56 1.60
N ASP A 137 5.71 12.60 2.41
CA ASP A 137 6.81 13.54 2.18
C ASP A 137 8.15 12.77 2.18
N PRO A 138 8.89 12.78 1.05
CA PRO A 138 10.18 12.12 0.97
C PRO A 138 11.27 12.84 1.76
N GLU A 139 11.15 14.14 1.99
CA GLU A 139 12.12 14.92 2.74
C GLU A 139 11.92 14.79 4.26
N ARG A 140 12.55 13.77 4.83
CA ARG A 140 12.51 13.57 6.28
C ARG A 140 13.74 14.09 6.97
N LYS A 141 13.53 14.96 7.95
CA LYS A 141 14.58 15.47 8.83
C LYS A 141 14.30 15.00 10.25
N ALA A 142 15.34 14.60 10.97
CA ALA A 142 15.22 14.26 12.39
C ALA A 142 14.55 15.41 13.14
N PHE A 143 13.63 15.07 14.05
CA PHE A 143 12.84 16.02 14.86
C PHE A 143 11.87 16.92 14.09
N ARG A 144 11.69 16.73 12.77
CA ARG A 144 10.62 17.37 11.99
C ARG A 144 9.49 16.38 11.74
N ARG A 145 8.27 16.91 11.61
CA ARG A 145 7.08 16.11 11.35
C ARG A 145 7.12 15.53 9.94
N THR A 146 7.01 14.22 9.84
CA THR A 146 6.69 13.54 8.57
C THR A 146 5.24 13.83 8.23
N ARG A 147 4.98 14.28 7.02
CA ARG A 147 3.62 14.58 6.54
C ARG A 147 3.14 13.44 5.66
N VAL A 148 1.90 13.03 5.88
CA VAL A 148 1.18 12.07 5.05
C VAL A 148 -0.10 12.73 4.58
N TYR A 149 -0.33 12.71 3.29
CA TYR A 149 -1.52 13.29 2.65
C TYR A 149 -2.34 12.14 2.06
N ILE A 150 -3.59 12.04 2.47
CA ILE A 150 -4.54 11.03 2.00
C ILE A 150 -5.49 11.75 1.05
N GLY A 151 -5.40 11.42 -0.23
CA GLY A 151 -6.23 11.98 -1.28
C GLY A 151 -7.66 11.44 -1.27
N GLU A 152 -8.46 11.89 -2.20
CA GLU A 152 -9.82 11.40 -2.37
C GLU A 152 -9.80 10.01 -3.01
N PRO A 153 -10.57 9.03 -2.48
CA PRO A 153 -10.67 7.72 -3.08
C PRO A 153 -11.49 7.81 -4.37
N TYR A 154 -11.10 7.07 -5.40
CA TYR A 154 -11.87 6.92 -6.62
C TYR A 154 -12.08 5.45 -6.96
N LEU A 155 -13.25 5.13 -7.51
CA LEU A 155 -13.61 3.78 -7.91
C LEU A 155 -13.40 3.64 -9.42
N PRO A 156 -12.38 2.88 -9.88
CA PRO A 156 -12.18 2.69 -11.31
C PRO A 156 -13.29 1.82 -11.88
N PHE A 157 -13.92 2.29 -12.96
CA PHE A 157 -14.96 1.59 -13.72
C PHE A 157 -16.06 0.93 -12.85
N PRO A 158 -16.87 1.70 -12.12
CA PRO A 158 -17.88 1.15 -11.19
C PRO A 158 -18.91 0.24 -11.89
N GLU A 159 -19.11 0.40 -13.19
CA GLU A 159 -20.05 -0.36 -14.02
C GLU A 159 -19.44 -1.66 -14.60
N LYS A 160 -18.11 -1.81 -14.60
CA LYS A 160 -17.44 -2.94 -15.26
C LYS A 160 -16.98 -3.99 -14.25
N ARG A 161 -17.54 -5.19 -14.34
CA ARG A 161 -17.07 -6.37 -13.57
C ARG A 161 -15.90 -7.10 -14.23
N ARG A 162 -15.64 -6.87 -15.52
CA ARG A 162 -14.50 -7.44 -16.27
C ARG A 162 -13.86 -6.31 -17.05
N ALA A 163 -12.60 -6.04 -16.75
CA ALA A 163 -11.77 -5.09 -17.47
C ALA A 163 -10.98 -5.81 -18.56
N ASN A 164 -10.74 -5.13 -19.68
CA ASN A 164 -9.78 -5.52 -20.70
C ASN A 164 -8.40 -4.92 -20.42
N ALA A 165 -7.41 -5.15 -21.28
CA ALA A 165 -6.06 -4.64 -21.11
C ALA A 165 -6.02 -3.11 -21.13
N GLU A 166 -6.78 -2.46 -22.00
CA GLU A 166 -6.88 -1.00 -22.13
C GLU A 166 -7.43 -0.36 -20.85
N ASP A 167 -8.43 -0.98 -20.21
CA ASP A 167 -8.99 -0.49 -18.95
C ASP A 167 -7.94 -0.47 -17.83
N TYR A 168 -7.04 -1.47 -17.80
CA TYR A 168 -5.94 -1.48 -16.83
C TYR A 168 -4.90 -0.39 -17.12
N GLU A 169 -4.63 -0.11 -18.41
CA GLU A 169 -3.70 0.94 -18.82
C GLU A 169 -4.23 2.32 -18.41
N VAL A 170 -5.49 2.65 -18.68
CA VAL A 170 -6.12 3.91 -18.27
C VAL A 170 -5.98 4.13 -16.77
N VAL A 171 -6.37 3.15 -15.95
CA VAL A 171 -6.27 3.29 -14.48
C VAL A 171 -4.81 3.36 -14.02
N THR A 172 -3.90 2.70 -14.75
CA THR A 172 -2.46 2.74 -14.44
C THR A 172 -1.87 4.13 -14.66
N GLU A 173 -2.37 4.89 -15.62
CA GLU A 173 -1.94 6.27 -15.86
C GLU A 173 -2.45 7.25 -14.79
N GLU A 174 -3.61 6.94 -14.17
CA GLU A 174 -4.20 7.76 -13.11
C GLU A 174 -3.52 7.55 -11.74
N ILE A 175 -2.81 6.44 -11.55
CA ILE A 175 -2.07 6.11 -10.33
C ILE A 175 -0.66 6.71 -10.36
#